data_fe7ed0f6e75fdd70c5adac1aeead5c64
#
_entry.id   fe7ed0f6e75fdd70c5adac1aeead5c64
#
_cell.length_a   1.000
_cell.length_b   1.000
_cell.length_c   1.000
_cell.angle_alpha   90.00
_cell.angle_beta   90.00
_cell.angle_gamma   90.00
#
_symmetry.space_group_name_H-M   'P 1'
#
loop_
_entity.id
_entity.type
_entity.pdbx_description
1 polymer ?
#
loop_
_entity_poly.entity_id
_entity_poly.type
_entity_poly.pdbx_seq_one_letter_code
_entity_poly.pdbx_strand_id
1 'polypeptide(L)'
;MAKKNAEQKDVIAHLGGLIHGIQVAMMTTVETDGTLRSRPMWTHNRDFDGQLWFFTREHSAKVDEVEHDHHVNLSYAEPSKDRFVSVSGRCRLVQDKEKIRELWNPTLKAWFPDGVEDPEIALLCVEVEKAEYWDTPNSRMVQLVGFVKAVLTGETYQPGENEKVTVDSAAGLIH
;
A
#
# COMPACT_ATOMS: atom_id res chain seq x y z
N MET A 1 2.84 19.52 -19.76
CA MET A 1 3.59 18.37 -19.25
C MET A 1 4.23 18.64 -17.87
N ALA A 2 5.03 19.69 -17.69
CA ALA A 2 5.71 19.95 -16.40
C ALA A 2 4.78 20.11 -15.19
N LYS A 3 3.62 20.77 -15.33
CA LYS A 3 2.64 20.96 -14.24
C LYS A 3 2.02 19.62 -13.80
N LYS A 4 1.63 18.76 -14.74
CA LYS A 4 1.07 17.43 -14.44
C LYS A 4 2.08 16.54 -13.71
N ASN A 5 3.37 16.60 -14.08
CA ASN A 5 4.43 15.85 -13.41
C ASN A 5 4.70 16.36 -11.97
N ALA A 6 4.55 17.66 -11.73
CA ALA A 6 4.68 18.22 -10.38
C ALA A 6 3.52 17.77 -9.48
N GLU A 7 2.29 17.88 -9.97
CA GLU A 7 1.08 17.43 -9.25
C GLU A 7 1.15 15.92 -8.92
N GLN A 8 1.63 15.10 -9.84
CA GLN A 8 1.80 13.66 -9.61
C GLN A 8 2.87 13.34 -8.55
N LYS A 9 3.98 14.08 -8.52
CA LYS A 9 5.01 13.93 -7.49
C LYS A 9 4.47 14.31 -6.11
N ASP A 10 3.68 15.37 -6.03
CA ASP A 10 3.07 15.81 -4.76
C ASP A 10 2.09 14.75 -4.23
N VAL A 11 1.30 14.14 -5.12
CA VAL A 11 0.38 13.04 -4.80
C VAL A 11 1.13 11.81 -4.29
N ILE A 12 2.20 11.38 -4.97
CA ILE A 12 3.03 10.25 -4.57
C ILE A 12 3.68 10.52 -3.20
N ALA A 13 4.23 11.71 -3.00
CA ALA A 13 4.83 12.11 -1.74
C ALA A 13 3.80 12.13 -0.60
N HIS A 14 2.59 12.63 -0.84
CA HIS A 14 1.51 12.64 0.13
C HIS A 14 1.09 11.22 0.52
N LEU A 15 0.81 10.36 -0.48
CA LEU A 15 0.46 8.95 -0.25
C LEU A 15 1.57 8.22 0.52
N GLY A 16 2.83 8.44 0.15
CA GLY A 16 3.99 7.91 0.86
C GLY A 16 4.01 8.32 2.34
N GLY A 17 3.69 9.58 2.64
CA GLY A 17 3.57 10.09 4.01
C GLY A 17 2.44 9.43 4.80
N LEU A 18 1.30 9.14 4.16
CA LEU A 18 0.15 8.49 4.80
C LEU A 18 0.45 7.03 5.20
N ILE A 19 1.15 6.28 4.35
CA ILE A 19 1.48 4.86 4.61
C ILE A 19 2.79 4.69 5.38
N HIS A 20 3.59 5.75 5.52
CA HIS A 20 4.86 5.71 6.23
C HIS A 20 4.68 5.28 7.69
N GLY A 21 5.46 4.29 8.12
CA GLY A 21 5.42 3.76 9.49
C GLY A 21 4.37 2.68 9.72
N ILE A 22 3.45 2.44 8.79
CA ILE A 22 2.54 1.31 8.87
C ILE A 22 3.26 0.07 8.33
N GLN A 23 3.60 -0.84 9.24
CA GLN A 23 4.47 -1.98 8.94
C GLN A 23 3.77 -3.11 8.18
N VAL A 24 2.46 -3.23 8.29
CA VAL A 24 1.68 -4.32 7.70
C VAL A 24 0.52 -3.76 6.90
N ALA A 25 0.40 -4.21 5.65
CA ALA A 25 -0.78 -4.01 4.82
C ALA A 25 -1.54 -5.32 4.65
N MET A 26 -2.86 -5.29 4.59
CA MET A 26 -3.66 -6.40 4.12
C MET A 26 -3.70 -6.36 2.59
N MET A 27 -3.04 -7.33 1.95
CA MET A 27 -3.09 -7.49 0.49
C MET A 27 -4.25 -8.41 0.12
N THR A 28 -5.13 -7.92 -0.73
CA THR A 28 -6.26 -8.66 -1.30
C THR A 28 -5.97 -8.99 -2.76
N THR A 29 -6.09 -10.26 -3.10
CA THR A 29 -5.96 -10.81 -4.46
C THR A 29 -7.26 -11.50 -4.86
N VAL A 30 -7.40 -11.79 -6.15
CA VAL A 30 -8.51 -12.57 -6.72
C VAL A 30 -8.06 -14.01 -6.89
N GLU A 31 -8.78 -14.97 -6.31
CA GLU A 31 -8.54 -16.39 -6.53
C GLU A 31 -9.10 -16.85 -7.89
N THR A 32 -8.71 -18.02 -8.35
CA THR A 32 -9.11 -18.56 -9.66
C THR A 32 -10.61 -18.77 -9.82
N ASP A 33 -11.35 -18.90 -8.71
CA ASP A 33 -12.81 -19.01 -8.68
C ASP A 33 -13.52 -17.64 -8.60
N GLY A 34 -12.74 -16.54 -8.61
CA GLY A 34 -13.23 -15.15 -8.52
C GLY A 34 -13.45 -14.67 -7.08
N THR A 35 -13.19 -15.49 -6.06
CA THR A 35 -13.30 -15.05 -4.68
C THR A 35 -12.12 -14.15 -4.29
N LEU A 36 -12.33 -13.28 -3.30
CA LEU A 36 -11.31 -12.38 -2.80
C LEU A 36 -10.66 -12.97 -1.55
N ARG A 37 -9.34 -12.93 -1.52
CA ARG A 37 -8.55 -13.39 -0.39
C ARG A 37 -7.59 -12.32 0.11
N SER A 38 -7.68 -12.00 1.40
CA SER A 38 -6.79 -11.02 2.05
C SER A 38 -5.78 -11.70 2.95
N ARG A 39 -4.54 -11.18 2.96
CA ARG A 39 -3.48 -11.65 3.84
C ARG A 39 -2.55 -10.52 4.28
N PRO A 40 -1.96 -10.61 5.50
CA PRO A 40 -1.03 -9.61 5.95
C PRO A 40 0.30 -9.71 5.17
N MET A 41 0.81 -8.56 4.73
CA MET A 41 2.09 -8.42 4.06
C MET A 41 2.94 -7.35 4.76
N TRP A 42 4.19 -7.70 5.05
CA TRP A 42 5.13 -6.74 5.63
C TRP A 42 5.61 -5.76 4.58
N THR A 43 5.50 -4.47 4.88
CA THR A 43 5.75 -3.40 3.92
C THR A 43 7.17 -2.84 4.02
N HIS A 44 7.75 -2.49 2.87
CA HIS A 44 9.01 -1.76 2.75
C HIS A 44 8.71 -0.38 2.14
N ASN A 45 8.37 0.60 2.99
CA ASN A 45 7.90 1.92 2.55
C ASN A 45 8.94 3.02 2.74
N ARG A 46 10.25 2.71 2.59
CA ARG A 46 11.30 3.69 2.84
C ARG A 46 11.31 4.82 1.81
N ASP A 47 11.21 4.46 0.55
CA ASP A 47 11.32 5.39 -0.59
C ASP A 47 10.18 5.11 -1.57
N PHE A 48 8.96 5.53 -1.19
CA PHE A 48 7.79 5.32 -2.03
C PHE A 48 7.82 6.25 -3.25
N ASP A 49 7.94 5.66 -4.41
CA ASP A 49 7.99 6.30 -5.72
C ASP A 49 6.78 6.00 -6.63
N GLY A 50 5.75 5.38 -6.06
CA GLY A 50 4.60 4.84 -6.78
C GLY A 50 4.62 3.32 -6.87
N GLN A 51 5.67 2.68 -6.38
CA GLN A 51 5.80 1.22 -6.29
C GLN A 51 5.87 0.77 -4.84
N LEU A 52 5.19 -0.33 -4.53
CA LEU A 52 5.21 -0.98 -3.23
C LEU A 52 5.80 -2.38 -3.37
N TRP A 53 6.74 -2.71 -2.48
CA TRP A 53 7.51 -3.92 -2.56
C TRP A 53 7.27 -4.82 -1.36
N PHE A 54 7.09 -6.13 -1.63
CA PHE A 54 6.84 -7.15 -0.61
C PHE A 54 7.66 -8.39 -0.87
N PHE A 55 8.32 -8.90 0.16
CA PHE A 55 8.99 -10.18 0.07
C PHE A 55 7.99 -11.33 0.05
N THR A 56 8.26 -12.32 -0.78
CA THR A 56 7.45 -13.54 -0.91
C THR A 56 8.34 -14.75 -1.24
N ARG A 57 7.77 -15.96 -1.16
CA ARG A 57 8.33 -17.13 -1.81
C ARG A 57 7.77 -17.25 -3.21
N GLU A 58 8.61 -17.59 -4.17
CA GLU A 58 8.27 -17.74 -5.58
C GLU A 58 7.05 -18.65 -5.80
N HIS A 59 7.04 -19.81 -5.15
CA HIS A 59 5.98 -20.81 -5.29
C HIS A 59 4.90 -20.71 -4.20
N SER A 60 4.46 -19.51 -3.88
CA SER A 60 3.36 -19.30 -2.92
C SER A 60 2.04 -19.07 -3.65
N ALA A 61 0.93 -19.53 -3.06
CA ALA A 61 -0.42 -19.37 -3.64
C ALA A 61 -0.77 -17.95 -4.08
N LYS A 62 -0.26 -16.92 -3.37
CA LYS A 62 -0.47 -15.52 -3.76
C LYS A 62 0.28 -15.12 -5.04
N VAL A 63 1.34 -15.83 -5.41
CA VAL A 63 2.04 -15.63 -6.69
C VAL A 63 1.17 -16.18 -7.82
N ASP A 64 0.64 -17.39 -7.66
CA ASP A 64 -0.28 -17.99 -8.63
C ASP A 64 -1.52 -17.10 -8.84
N GLU A 65 -2.08 -16.56 -7.77
CA GLU A 65 -3.24 -15.64 -7.81
C GLU A 65 -2.89 -14.35 -8.57
N VAL A 66 -1.73 -13.74 -8.30
CA VAL A 66 -1.24 -12.53 -8.98
C VAL A 66 -0.92 -12.79 -10.45
N GLU A 67 -0.42 -13.97 -10.81
CA GLU A 67 -0.20 -14.36 -12.19
C GLU A 67 -1.51 -14.58 -12.96
N HIS A 68 -2.56 -15.04 -12.25
CA HIS A 68 -3.89 -15.20 -12.82
C HIS A 68 -4.61 -13.85 -13.00
N ASP A 69 -4.61 -13.00 -11.97
CA ASP A 69 -5.15 -11.63 -12.02
C ASP A 69 -4.19 -10.66 -11.32
N HIS A 70 -3.61 -9.77 -12.10
CA HIS A 70 -2.63 -8.81 -11.61
C HIS A 70 -3.21 -7.73 -10.69
N HIS A 71 -4.54 -7.58 -10.60
CA HIS A 71 -5.15 -6.55 -9.77
C HIS A 71 -5.10 -6.93 -8.30
N VAL A 72 -4.62 -6.01 -7.49
CA VAL A 72 -4.56 -6.18 -6.04
C VAL A 72 -5.07 -4.92 -5.33
N ASN A 73 -5.52 -5.11 -4.11
CA ASN A 73 -5.78 -4.02 -3.19
C ASN A 73 -4.92 -4.20 -1.92
N LEU A 74 -4.36 -3.10 -1.46
CA LEU A 74 -3.59 -3.01 -0.21
C LEU A 74 -4.34 -2.09 0.75
N SER A 75 -4.72 -2.62 1.91
CA SER A 75 -5.36 -1.84 2.97
C SER A 75 -4.38 -1.60 4.11
N TYR A 76 -4.09 -0.34 4.38
CA TYR A 76 -3.28 0.12 5.51
C TYR A 76 -4.19 0.69 6.58
N ALA A 77 -3.88 0.43 7.84
CA ALA A 77 -4.63 0.96 8.97
C ALA A 77 -3.69 1.40 10.09
N GLU A 78 -3.90 2.61 10.59
CA GLU A 78 -3.30 3.16 11.81
C GLU A 78 -4.41 3.71 12.71
N PRO A 79 -5.14 2.81 13.43
CA PRO A 79 -6.33 3.20 14.22
C PRO A 79 -6.03 4.22 15.31
N SER A 80 -4.80 4.27 15.81
CA SER A 80 -4.39 5.25 16.84
C SER A 80 -4.40 6.70 16.33
N LYS A 81 -4.39 6.87 15.01
CA LYS A 81 -4.45 8.17 14.32
C LYS A 81 -5.71 8.32 13.47
N ASP A 82 -6.65 7.38 13.56
CA ASP A 82 -7.84 7.30 12.69
C ASP A 82 -7.49 7.39 11.18
N ARG A 83 -6.33 6.80 10.83
CA ARG A 83 -5.83 6.81 9.46
C ARG A 83 -6.04 5.45 8.81
N PHE A 84 -6.69 5.47 7.65
CA PHE A 84 -6.91 4.29 6.82
C PHE A 84 -6.59 4.66 5.36
N VAL A 85 -5.91 3.77 4.65
CA VAL A 85 -5.53 3.98 3.26
C VAL A 85 -5.82 2.71 2.47
N SER A 86 -6.54 2.84 1.38
CA SER A 86 -6.78 1.77 0.41
C SER A 86 -6.03 2.10 -0.88
N VAL A 87 -5.18 1.19 -1.30
CA VAL A 87 -4.37 1.34 -2.51
C VAL A 87 -4.72 0.21 -3.48
N SER A 88 -5.12 0.55 -4.69
CA SER A 88 -5.31 -0.41 -5.77
C SER A 88 -4.23 -0.26 -6.83
N GLY A 89 -3.77 -1.36 -7.37
CA GLY A 89 -2.73 -1.36 -8.37
C GLY A 89 -2.55 -2.72 -9.04
N ARG A 90 -1.52 -2.79 -9.88
CA ARG A 90 -1.13 -4.03 -10.57
C ARG A 90 0.10 -4.62 -9.92
N CYS A 91 0.00 -5.89 -9.60
CA CYS A 91 1.07 -6.65 -8.97
C CYS A 91 1.79 -7.53 -9.99
N ARG A 92 3.09 -7.66 -9.84
CA ARG A 92 3.91 -8.59 -10.61
C ARG A 92 4.97 -9.24 -9.75
N LEU A 93 5.36 -10.47 -10.10
CA LEU A 93 6.49 -11.15 -9.50
C LEU A 93 7.81 -10.59 -10.07
N VAL A 94 8.79 -10.39 -9.19
CA VAL A 94 10.13 -9.91 -9.54
C VAL A 94 11.17 -10.78 -8.84
N GLN A 95 12.09 -11.35 -9.64
CA GLN A 95 13.17 -12.22 -9.19
C GLN A 95 14.56 -11.57 -9.35
N ASP A 96 14.59 -10.24 -9.31
CA ASP A 96 15.83 -9.48 -9.42
C ASP A 96 16.62 -9.56 -8.11
N LYS A 97 17.76 -10.27 -8.16
CA LYS A 97 18.64 -10.46 -7.00
C LYS A 97 19.26 -9.16 -6.49
N GLU A 98 19.51 -8.19 -7.36
CA GLU A 98 20.05 -6.89 -6.95
C GLU A 98 19.00 -6.13 -6.17
N LYS A 99 17.76 -6.10 -6.66
CA LYS A 99 16.64 -5.46 -5.96
C LYS A 99 16.31 -6.16 -4.64
N ILE A 100 16.38 -7.48 -4.60
CA ILE A 100 16.23 -8.28 -3.37
C ILE A 100 17.28 -7.87 -2.34
N ARG A 101 18.56 -7.75 -2.73
CA ARG A 101 19.64 -7.31 -1.81
C ARG A 101 19.47 -5.88 -1.36
N GLU A 102 19.07 -4.98 -2.23
CA GLU A 102 18.80 -3.56 -1.92
C GLU A 102 17.73 -3.42 -0.83
N LEU A 103 16.64 -4.17 -0.96
CA LEU A 103 15.49 -4.11 -0.04
C LEU A 103 15.65 -5.02 1.19
N TRP A 104 16.69 -5.87 1.23
CA TRP A 104 16.88 -6.83 2.30
C TRP A 104 17.01 -6.16 3.67
N ASN A 105 16.32 -6.74 4.64
CA ASN A 105 16.43 -6.37 6.05
C ASN A 105 16.68 -7.63 6.89
N PRO A 106 17.64 -7.64 7.82
CA PRO A 106 17.95 -8.80 8.67
C PRO A 106 16.75 -9.38 9.44
N THR A 107 15.72 -8.59 9.73
CA THR A 107 14.48 -9.09 10.37
C THR A 107 13.73 -10.09 9.51
N LEU A 108 13.93 -10.06 8.18
CA LEU A 108 13.34 -10.99 7.22
C LEU A 108 13.84 -12.43 7.38
N LYS A 109 14.94 -12.65 8.12
CA LYS A 109 15.42 -14.01 8.47
C LYS A 109 14.39 -14.84 9.24
N ALA A 110 13.41 -14.20 9.88
CA ALA A 110 12.30 -14.89 10.50
C ALA A 110 11.45 -15.70 9.50
N TRP A 111 11.39 -15.26 8.25
CA TRP A 111 10.63 -15.89 7.15
C TRP A 111 11.52 -16.56 6.11
N PHE A 112 12.78 -16.12 5.99
CA PHE A 112 13.79 -16.59 5.06
C PHE A 112 15.08 -16.92 5.85
N PRO A 113 15.16 -18.09 6.52
CA PRO A 113 16.30 -18.46 7.38
C PRO A 113 17.63 -18.46 6.62
N ASP A 114 17.63 -18.87 5.35
CA ASP A 114 18.81 -18.94 4.48
C ASP A 114 19.27 -17.54 4.02
N GLY A 115 18.54 -16.50 4.41
CA GLY A 115 18.88 -15.11 4.14
C GLY A 115 18.59 -14.67 2.70
N VAL A 116 19.33 -13.67 2.25
CA VAL A 116 19.15 -13.03 0.94
C VAL A 116 19.48 -13.95 -0.24
N GLU A 117 20.21 -15.02 -0.01
CA GLU A 117 20.58 -15.99 -1.04
C GLU A 117 19.61 -17.18 -1.10
N ASP A 118 18.52 -17.18 -0.30
CA ASP A 118 17.45 -18.17 -0.39
C ASP A 118 16.95 -18.27 -1.85
N PRO A 119 16.99 -19.48 -2.48
CA PRO A 119 16.65 -19.63 -3.88
C PRO A 119 15.15 -19.35 -4.17
N GLU A 120 14.29 -19.50 -3.17
CA GLU A 120 12.84 -19.25 -3.31
C GLU A 120 12.43 -17.80 -3.03
N ILE A 121 13.39 -16.94 -2.64
CA ILE A 121 13.06 -15.56 -2.33
C ILE A 121 12.73 -14.76 -3.59
N ALA A 122 11.62 -14.07 -3.58
CA ALA A 122 11.17 -13.22 -4.64
C ALA A 122 10.50 -11.97 -4.07
N LEU A 123 10.20 -11.01 -4.93
CA LEU A 123 9.47 -9.80 -4.60
C LEU A 123 8.15 -9.75 -5.35
N LEU A 124 7.13 -9.25 -4.70
CA LEU A 124 5.94 -8.71 -5.35
C LEU A 124 6.10 -7.20 -5.46
N CYS A 125 6.00 -6.68 -6.67
CA CYS A 125 5.99 -5.25 -6.96
C CYS A 125 4.57 -4.83 -7.32
N VAL A 126 3.99 -3.91 -6.55
CA VAL A 126 2.68 -3.32 -6.84
C VAL A 126 2.88 -1.92 -7.39
N GLU A 127 2.52 -1.71 -8.65
CA GLU A 127 2.42 -0.40 -9.27
C GLU A 127 1.09 0.23 -8.89
N VAL A 128 1.13 1.34 -8.17
CA VAL A 128 -0.06 2.01 -7.66
C VAL A 128 -0.78 2.73 -8.79
N GLU A 129 -2.07 2.43 -8.98
CA GLU A 129 -2.94 3.08 -9.95
C GLU A 129 -3.91 4.06 -9.29
N LYS A 130 -4.46 3.68 -8.12
CA LYS A 130 -5.46 4.45 -7.39
C LYS A 130 -5.22 4.33 -5.89
N ALA A 131 -5.51 5.39 -5.17
CA ALA A 131 -5.57 5.36 -3.72
C ALA A 131 -6.79 6.13 -3.21
N GLU A 132 -7.32 5.69 -2.10
CA GLU A 132 -8.34 6.38 -1.33
C GLU A 132 -7.90 6.36 0.13
N TYR A 133 -8.00 7.49 0.81
CA TYR A 133 -7.61 7.58 2.19
C TYR A 133 -8.64 8.29 3.05
N TRP A 134 -8.64 7.94 4.31
CA TRP A 134 -9.40 8.56 5.39
C TRP A 134 -8.39 8.92 6.46
N ASP A 135 -8.17 10.21 6.66
CA ASP A 135 -7.26 10.74 7.68
C ASP A 135 -7.98 11.81 8.48
N THR A 136 -7.99 11.66 9.79
CA THR A 136 -8.66 12.61 10.67
C THR A 136 -7.64 13.58 11.24
N PRO A 137 -7.90 14.90 11.21
CA PRO A 137 -7.03 15.88 11.84
C PRO A 137 -6.72 15.50 13.28
N ASN A 138 -5.47 15.48 13.65
CA ASN A 138 -4.88 14.88 14.87
C ASN A 138 -5.25 15.57 16.20
N SER A 139 -6.40 16.22 16.29
CA SER A 139 -6.88 16.83 17.52
C SER A 139 -8.04 16.02 18.11
N ARG A 140 -7.77 15.23 19.14
CA ARG A 140 -8.81 14.54 19.93
C ARG A 140 -9.93 15.50 20.37
N MET A 141 -9.61 16.79 20.55
CA MET A 141 -10.56 17.83 20.91
C MET A 141 -11.48 18.16 19.73
N VAL A 142 -10.97 18.23 18.50
CA VAL A 142 -11.77 18.49 17.28
C VAL A 142 -12.72 17.31 17.02
N GLN A 143 -12.24 16.10 17.16
CA GLN A 143 -13.06 14.88 17.04
C GLN A 143 -14.19 14.85 18.06
N LEU A 144 -13.89 15.13 19.33
CA LEU A 144 -14.89 15.16 20.39
C LEU A 144 -15.96 16.24 20.15
N VAL A 145 -15.55 17.44 19.76
CA VAL A 145 -16.47 18.54 19.46
C VAL A 145 -17.33 18.23 18.23
N GLY A 146 -16.75 17.67 17.17
CA GLY A 146 -17.47 17.26 15.97
C GLY A 146 -18.50 16.15 16.28
N PHE A 147 -18.11 15.14 17.05
CA PHE A 147 -19.01 14.06 17.47
C PHE A 147 -20.17 14.59 18.35
N VAL A 148 -19.87 15.42 19.35
CA VAL A 148 -20.88 16.02 20.21
C VAL A 148 -21.84 16.90 19.42
N LYS A 149 -21.33 17.70 18.47
CA LYS A 149 -22.16 18.51 17.57
C LYS A 149 -23.10 17.62 16.75
N ALA A 150 -22.57 16.56 16.10
CA ALA A 150 -23.39 15.63 15.31
C ALA A 150 -24.50 14.98 16.12
N VAL A 151 -24.22 14.56 17.36
CA VAL A 151 -25.22 13.98 18.26
C VAL A 151 -26.30 14.99 18.66
N LEU A 152 -25.93 16.26 18.90
CA LEU A 152 -26.86 17.30 19.34
C LEU A 152 -27.69 17.89 18.19
N THR A 153 -27.12 17.99 17.00
CA THR A 153 -27.79 18.63 15.85
C THR A 153 -28.45 17.64 14.90
N GLY A 154 -28.15 16.34 15.02
CA GLY A 154 -28.61 15.31 14.08
C GLY A 154 -27.90 15.37 12.71
N GLU A 155 -26.86 16.22 12.57
CA GLU A 155 -26.03 16.25 11.38
C GLU A 155 -25.15 14.99 11.33
N THR A 156 -24.85 14.52 10.12
CA THR A 156 -23.93 13.37 9.95
C THR A 156 -22.53 13.77 10.37
N TYR A 157 -21.92 13.00 11.30
CA TYR A 157 -20.52 13.16 11.65
C TYR A 157 -19.65 12.83 10.41
N GLN A 158 -18.82 13.76 10.01
CA GLN A 158 -17.83 13.56 8.94
C GLN A 158 -16.43 13.50 9.58
N PRO A 159 -15.90 12.30 9.85
CA PRO A 159 -14.57 12.14 10.40
C PRO A 159 -13.52 12.33 9.31
N GLY A 160 -12.86 13.48 9.30
CA GLY A 160 -11.67 13.70 8.49
C GLY A 160 -11.86 13.84 6.98
N GLU A 161 -10.75 13.98 6.30
CA GLU A 161 -10.69 14.05 4.85
C GLU A 161 -10.78 12.65 4.24
N ASN A 162 -11.66 12.51 3.24
CA ASN A 162 -11.72 11.36 2.36
C ASN A 162 -11.43 11.83 0.94
N GLU A 163 -10.33 11.40 0.37
CA GLU A 163 -9.94 11.77 -0.98
C GLU A 163 -9.54 10.53 -1.80
N LYS A 164 -9.94 10.55 -3.08
CA LYS A 164 -9.58 9.56 -4.09
C LYS A 164 -8.53 10.11 -5.01
N VAL A 165 -7.45 9.39 -5.16
CA VAL A 165 -6.32 9.77 -5.98
C VAL A 165 -6.06 8.71 -7.06
N THR A 166 -5.83 9.16 -8.30
CA THR A 166 -5.40 8.30 -9.41
C THR A 166 -3.95 8.59 -9.75
N VAL A 167 -3.13 7.56 -9.85
CA VAL A 167 -1.72 7.65 -10.26
C VAL A 167 -1.60 7.16 -11.70
N ASP A 168 -1.16 8.05 -12.61
CA ASP A 168 -0.91 7.67 -14.00
C ASP A 168 0.39 6.84 -14.10
N SER A 169 0.26 5.52 -14.25
CA SER A 169 1.40 4.60 -14.40
C SER A 169 2.15 4.78 -15.73
N ALA A 170 1.53 5.45 -16.72
CA ALA A 170 2.13 5.66 -18.04
C ALA A 170 3.26 6.71 -18.10
N ALA A 171 3.52 7.46 -17.02
CA ALA A 171 4.56 8.50 -16.99
C ALA A 171 5.95 8.00 -16.55
N GLY A 172 6.11 6.72 -16.24
CA GLY A 172 7.35 6.11 -15.71
C GLY A 172 8.26 5.42 -16.72
N LEU A 173 7.96 5.46 -18.02
CA LEU A 173 8.78 4.81 -19.06
C LEU A 173 9.25 5.83 -20.11
N ILE A 174 10.19 6.69 -19.76
CA ILE A 174 11.16 7.27 -20.73
C ILE A 174 12.49 7.42 -19.99
N HIS A 175 13.39 6.49 -20.31
CA HIS A 175 14.87 6.44 -20.18
C HIS A 175 15.53 7.25 -19.08
#